data_5af187d8cbad4b81501717e95d9a3bc1
#
_entry.id   5af187d8cbad4b81501717e95d9a3bc1
#
_cell.length_a   1.000
_cell.length_b   1.000
_cell.length_c   1.000
_cell.angle_alpha   90.00
_cell.angle_beta   90.00
_cell.angle_gamma   90.00
#
_symmetry.space_group_name_H-M   'P 1'
#
loop_
_entity.id
_entity.type
_entity.pdbx_description
1 polymer ?
#
loop_
_entity_poly.entity_id
_entity_poly.type
_entity_poly.pdbx_seq_one_letter_code
_entity_poly.pdbx_strand_id
1 'polypeptide(L)'
;MKYNYITAVKNDDRLRESFNELTRKTFCFDFVSWYETGHWGEMYLPHVLVDGDKVISNVSVNLMQFDLNGEKKNYIQLGTVMTDPEYRGQGLNRFIMEQILREYEGKVDGIYLFGNDSVLDYYPKFG
;
A
#
# COMPACT_ATOMS: atom_id res chain seq x y z
N MET A 1 6.03 6.28 -16.33
CA MET A 1 5.67 7.00 -15.09
C MET A 1 6.80 7.95 -14.70
N LYS A 2 6.46 9.17 -14.37
CA LYS A 2 7.38 10.23 -14.03
C LYS A 2 8.12 10.01 -12.70
N TYR A 3 7.49 9.28 -11.78
CA TYR A 3 8.01 9.02 -10.44
C TYR A 3 8.47 7.58 -10.31
N ASN A 4 9.32 7.31 -9.34
CA ASN A 4 9.84 5.96 -9.11
C ASN A 4 8.86 5.11 -8.30
N TYR A 5 8.57 3.92 -8.80
CA TYR A 5 7.73 2.95 -8.11
C TYR A 5 8.62 2.03 -7.28
N ILE A 6 8.42 2.02 -5.96
CA ILE A 6 9.27 1.27 -5.03
C ILE A 6 8.41 0.47 -4.07
N THR A 7 8.83 -0.76 -3.78
CA THR A 7 8.15 -1.64 -2.82
C THR A 7 9.01 -1.99 -1.62
N ALA A 8 10.30 -1.67 -1.64
CA ALA A 8 11.23 -1.98 -0.56
C ALA A 8 11.36 -0.80 0.41
N VAL A 9 10.27 -0.47 1.10
CA VAL A 9 10.20 0.70 1.98
C VAL A 9 10.64 0.41 3.40
N LYS A 10 10.27 -0.75 3.94
CA LYS A 10 10.47 -1.09 5.35
C LYS A 10 11.92 -0.95 5.81
N ASN A 11 12.86 -1.44 5.02
CA ASN A 11 14.28 -1.48 5.41
C ASN A 11 15.10 -0.32 4.84
N ASP A 12 14.45 0.66 4.24
CA ASP A 12 15.10 1.88 3.76
C ASP A 12 14.70 3.02 4.70
N ASP A 13 15.65 3.49 5.51
CA ASP A 13 15.38 4.48 6.55
C ASP A 13 14.81 5.79 6.00
N ARG A 14 15.31 6.26 4.86
CA ARG A 14 14.80 7.49 4.24
C ARG A 14 13.38 7.33 3.74
N LEU A 15 13.11 6.24 3.03
CA LEU A 15 11.79 5.98 2.48
C LEU A 15 10.79 5.72 3.59
N ARG A 16 11.19 4.98 4.63
CA ARG A 16 10.32 4.73 5.76
C ARG A 16 9.97 6.02 6.49
N GLU A 17 10.95 6.91 6.69
CA GLU A 17 10.69 8.20 7.31
C GLU A 17 9.72 9.05 6.48
N SER A 18 9.94 9.13 5.16
CA SER A 18 9.07 9.87 4.27
C SER A 18 7.67 9.25 4.18
N PHE A 19 7.58 7.94 4.20
CA PHE A 19 6.31 7.22 4.28
C PHE A 19 5.55 7.60 5.55
N ASN A 20 6.22 7.63 6.69
CA ASN A 20 5.61 8.03 7.95
C ASN A 20 5.18 9.49 7.96
N GLU A 21 5.93 10.38 7.33
CA GLU A 21 5.53 11.78 7.20
C GLU A 21 4.22 11.91 6.42
N LEU A 22 4.10 11.20 5.30
CA LEU A 22 2.87 11.22 4.51
C LEU A 22 1.70 10.61 5.29
N THR A 23 1.96 9.54 6.03
CA THR A 23 0.93 8.90 6.87
C THR A 23 0.41 9.87 7.93
N ARG A 24 1.31 10.57 8.61
CA ARG A 24 0.91 11.58 9.61
C ARG A 24 0.08 12.70 9.00
N LYS A 25 0.48 13.16 7.82
CA LYS A 25 -0.24 14.21 7.09
C LYS A 25 -1.66 13.77 6.70
N THR A 26 -1.82 12.51 6.35
CA THR A 26 -3.08 11.99 5.84
C THR A 26 -4.02 11.48 6.94
N PHE A 27 -3.48 10.76 7.92
CA PHE A 27 -4.26 10.02 8.92
C PHE A 27 -4.02 10.44 10.37
N CYS A 28 -3.12 11.36 10.62
CA CYS A 28 -2.75 11.83 11.96
C CYS A 28 -2.12 10.76 12.85
N PHE A 29 -1.54 9.71 12.27
CA PHE A 29 -0.75 8.70 12.97
C PHE A 29 0.42 8.27 12.08
N ASP A 30 1.34 7.46 12.62
CA ASP A 30 2.43 6.88 11.84
C ASP A 30 2.78 5.47 12.34
N PHE A 31 3.78 4.87 11.68
CA PHE A 31 4.20 3.50 11.96
C PHE A 31 5.55 3.43 12.67
N VAL A 32 6.06 4.53 13.20
CA VAL A 32 7.37 4.56 13.86
C VAL A 32 7.43 3.57 15.02
N SER A 33 6.48 3.67 15.96
CA SER A 33 6.43 2.79 17.11
C SER A 33 6.27 1.32 16.70
N TRP A 34 5.42 1.07 15.70
CA TRP A 34 5.16 -0.27 15.20
C TRP A 34 6.42 -0.91 14.63
N TYR A 35 7.22 -0.13 13.90
CA TYR A 35 8.49 -0.58 13.37
C TYR A 35 9.51 -0.82 14.50
N GLU A 36 9.65 0.14 15.41
CA GLU A 36 10.64 0.06 16.50
C GLU A 36 10.40 -1.12 17.44
N THR A 37 9.13 -1.50 17.63
CA THR A 37 8.77 -2.63 18.49
C THR A 37 8.80 -3.98 17.78
N GLY A 38 9.18 -3.99 16.51
CA GLY A 38 9.27 -5.23 15.72
C GLY A 38 7.93 -5.76 15.21
N HIS A 39 6.84 -4.99 15.36
CA HIS A 39 5.51 -5.42 14.90
C HIS A 39 5.29 -5.24 13.40
N TRP A 40 6.08 -4.38 12.75
CA TRP A 40 6.03 -4.25 11.30
C TRP A 40 6.74 -5.44 10.68
N GLY A 41 6.00 -6.50 10.42
CA GLY A 41 6.54 -7.72 9.87
C GLY A 41 6.59 -7.73 8.35
N GLU A 42 6.83 -8.91 7.81
CA GLU A 42 6.97 -9.13 6.36
C GLU A 42 5.64 -9.14 5.62
N MET A 43 4.52 -9.13 6.36
CA MET A 43 3.19 -9.23 5.77
C MET A 43 2.59 -7.88 5.41
N TYR A 44 3.21 -6.78 5.83
CA TYR A 44 2.76 -5.43 5.52
C TYR A 44 3.75 -4.77 4.55
N LEU A 45 3.30 -4.54 3.32
CA LEU A 45 4.16 -4.12 2.23
C LEU A 45 3.66 -2.82 1.59
N PRO A 46 4.23 -1.66 1.99
CA PRO A 46 3.90 -0.42 1.28
C PRO A 46 4.40 -0.47 -0.17
N HIS A 47 3.57 0.04 -1.07
CA HIS A 47 3.90 0.22 -2.48
C HIS A 47 3.79 1.69 -2.77
N VAL A 48 4.91 2.34 -3.06
CA VAL A 48 4.97 3.80 -3.12
C VAL A 48 5.43 4.33 -4.47
N LEU A 49 5.03 5.56 -4.76
CA LEU A 49 5.66 6.38 -5.79
C LEU A 49 6.48 7.44 -5.08
N VAL A 50 7.67 7.69 -5.59
CA VAL A 50 8.66 8.55 -4.97
C VAL A 50 9.09 9.62 -5.96
N ASP A 51 9.09 10.87 -5.51
CA ASP A 51 9.65 12.01 -6.24
C ASP A 51 10.98 12.37 -5.55
N GLY A 52 12.10 11.97 -6.18
CA GLY A 52 13.40 12.05 -5.52
C GLY A 52 13.46 11.13 -4.32
N ASP A 53 13.53 11.68 -3.12
CA ASP A 53 13.54 10.93 -1.86
C ASP A 53 12.21 11.02 -1.10
N LYS A 54 11.20 11.65 -1.70
CA LYS A 54 9.94 11.92 -1.05
C LYS A 54 8.86 10.95 -1.52
N VAL A 55 8.27 10.23 -0.57
CA VAL A 55 7.10 9.38 -0.84
C VAL A 55 5.89 10.28 -1.05
N ILE A 56 5.29 10.20 -2.23
CA ILE A 56 4.18 11.07 -2.62
C ILE A 56 2.84 10.35 -2.73
N SER A 57 2.88 9.03 -2.84
CA SER A 57 1.65 8.22 -2.92
C SER A 57 1.95 6.82 -2.41
N ASN A 58 0.95 6.18 -1.83
CA ASN A 58 1.08 4.83 -1.29
C ASN A 58 -0.22 4.05 -1.36
N VAL A 59 -0.08 2.76 -1.67
CA VAL A 59 -1.10 1.74 -1.42
C VAL A 59 -0.36 0.59 -0.76
N SER A 60 -0.74 0.23 0.45
CA SER A 60 -0.11 -0.86 1.17
C SER A 60 -0.82 -2.18 0.93
N VAL A 61 -0.05 -3.25 0.81
CA VAL A 61 -0.55 -4.62 0.69
C VAL A 61 -0.35 -5.30 2.03
N ASN A 62 -1.43 -5.83 2.61
CA ASN A 62 -1.36 -6.71 3.76
C ASN A 62 -1.60 -8.13 3.28
N LEU A 63 -0.62 -9.01 3.47
CA LEU A 63 -0.73 -10.41 3.11
C LEU A 63 -1.50 -11.14 4.19
N MET A 64 -2.53 -11.91 3.78
CA MET A 64 -3.36 -12.65 4.71
C MET A 64 -3.50 -14.08 4.23
N GLN A 65 -3.44 -15.02 5.18
CA GLN A 65 -3.61 -16.44 4.89
C GLN A 65 -4.70 -17.00 5.79
N PHE A 66 -5.66 -17.69 5.20
CA PHE A 66 -6.76 -18.30 5.93
C PHE A 66 -6.82 -19.80 5.65
N ASP A 67 -7.19 -20.58 6.68
CA ASP A 67 -7.55 -21.99 6.54
C ASP A 67 -9.06 -22.07 6.45
N LEU A 68 -9.57 -22.47 5.28
CA LEU A 68 -10.99 -22.68 5.06
C LEU A 68 -11.23 -24.14 4.71
N ASN A 69 -11.84 -24.89 5.65
CA ASN A 69 -12.16 -26.30 5.45
C ASN A 69 -10.95 -27.16 5.03
N GLY A 70 -9.80 -26.87 5.62
CA GLY A 70 -8.58 -27.61 5.32
C GLY A 70 -7.80 -27.10 4.11
N GLU A 71 -8.31 -26.07 3.43
CA GLU A 71 -7.61 -25.42 2.31
C GLU A 71 -7.03 -24.09 2.74
N LYS A 72 -5.78 -23.84 2.37
CA LYS A 72 -5.14 -22.57 2.61
C LYS A 72 -5.50 -21.60 1.50
N LYS A 73 -6.05 -20.45 1.89
CA LYS A 73 -6.39 -19.38 0.97
C LYS A 73 -5.52 -18.16 1.26
N ASN A 74 -5.00 -17.57 0.21
CA ASN A 74 -4.15 -16.39 0.31
C ASN A 74 -4.91 -15.17 -0.24
N TYR A 75 -5.00 -14.13 0.58
CA TYR A 75 -5.66 -12.89 0.20
C TYR A 75 -4.73 -11.72 0.45
N ILE A 76 -4.95 -10.64 -0.26
CA ILE A 76 -4.32 -9.37 0.07
C ILE A 76 -5.40 -8.35 0.43
N GLN A 77 -5.08 -7.51 1.42
CA GLN A 77 -5.89 -6.38 1.80
C GLN A 77 -5.14 -5.12 1.39
N LEU A 78 -5.80 -4.25 0.66
CA LEU A 78 -5.23 -2.97 0.28
C LEU A 78 -5.64 -1.93 1.33
N GLY A 79 -4.67 -1.23 1.85
CA GLY A 79 -4.91 -0.22 2.86
C GLY A 79 -3.90 0.92 2.79
N THR A 80 -4.02 1.87 3.72
CA THR A 80 -3.16 3.05 3.77
C THR A 80 -3.06 3.72 2.40
N VAL A 81 -4.22 3.87 1.73
CA VAL A 81 -4.30 4.49 0.41
C VAL A 81 -4.20 6.00 0.60
N MET A 82 -3.12 6.59 0.10
CA MET A 82 -2.88 8.01 0.30
C MET A 82 -2.08 8.61 -0.83
N THR A 83 -2.29 9.91 -1.07
CA THR A 83 -1.51 10.71 -2.01
C THR A 83 -1.28 12.09 -1.38
N ASP A 84 -0.05 12.56 -1.45
CA ASP A 84 0.29 13.90 -0.98
C ASP A 84 -0.61 14.92 -1.69
N PRO A 85 -1.22 15.87 -0.94
CA PRO A 85 -2.13 16.85 -1.54
C PRO A 85 -1.55 17.62 -2.72
N GLU A 86 -0.24 17.86 -2.73
CA GLU A 86 0.43 18.56 -3.82
C GLU A 86 0.53 17.75 -5.11
N TYR A 87 0.29 16.45 -5.03
CA TYR A 87 0.44 15.53 -6.15
C TYR A 87 -0.88 14.89 -6.58
N ARG A 88 -2.01 15.34 -6.05
CA ARG A 88 -3.31 14.81 -6.41
C ARG A 88 -3.69 15.14 -7.84
N GLY A 89 -4.63 14.35 -8.39
CA GLY A 89 -5.14 14.57 -9.73
C GLY A 89 -4.29 13.98 -10.84
N GLN A 90 -3.29 13.19 -10.50
CA GLN A 90 -2.39 12.58 -11.47
C GLN A 90 -2.59 11.07 -11.63
N GLY A 91 -3.56 10.49 -10.93
CA GLY A 91 -3.84 9.06 -10.99
C GLY A 91 -2.79 8.19 -10.34
N LEU A 92 -2.10 8.69 -9.32
CA LEU A 92 -0.99 7.98 -8.70
C LEU A 92 -1.41 6.71 -7.97
N ASN A 93 -2.47 6.78 -7.16
CA ASN A 93 -2.96 5.58 -6.46
C ASN A 93 -3.46 4.54 -7.45
N ARG A 94 -4.10 4.98 -8.52
CA ARG A 94 -4.57 4.08 -9.56
C ARG A 94 -3.39 3.35 -10.23
N PHE A 95 -2.32 4.09 -10.52
CA PHE A 95 -1.11 3.48 -11.08
C PHE A 95 -0.57 2.39 -10.15
N ILE A 96 -0.47 2.70 -8.85
CA ILE A 96 0.04 1.72 -7.87
C ILE A 96 -0.88 0.51 -7.79
N MET A 97 -2.19 0.71 -7.76
CA MET A 97 -3.16 -0.39 -7.72
C MET A 97 -3.03 -1.29 -8.94
N GLU A 98 -2.83 -0.71 -10.13
CA GLU A 98 -2.63 -1.49 -11.34
C GLU A 98 -1.37 -2.35 -11.26
N GLN A 99 -0.28 -1.81 -10.69
CA GLN A 99 0.95 -2.57 -10.49
C GLN A 99 0.74 -3.73 -9.52
N ILE A 100 0.02 -3.47 -8.41
CA ILE A 100 -0.28 -4.50 -7.42
C ILE A 100 -1.11 -5.61 -8.04
N LEU A 101 -2.14 -5.28 -8.80
CA LEU A 101 -2.99 -6.26 -9.46
C LEU A 101 -2.20 -7.15 -10.41
N ARG A 102 -1.29 -6.57 -11.19
CA ARG A 102 -0.42 -7.34 -12.07
C ARG A 102 0.51 -8.26 -11.30
N GLU A 103 1.07 -7.76 -10.21
CA GLU A 103 2.01 -8.52 -9.39
C GLU A 103 1.35 -9.72 -8.71
N TYR A 104 0.12 -9.55 -8.24
CA TYR A 104 -0.58 -10.58 -7.48
C TYR A 104 -1.58 -11.40 -8.29
N GLU A 105 -1.74 -11.09 -9.57
CA GLU A 105 -2.63 -11.86 -10.45
C GLU A 105 -2.21 -13.33 -10.48
N GLY A 106 -3.15 -14.22 -10.18
CA GLY A 106 -2.89 -15.65 -10.13
C GLY A 106 -2.13 -16.13 -8.91
N LYS A 107 -1.71 -15.22 -8.03
CA LYS A 107 -0.95 -15.59 -6.81
C LYS A 107 -1.79 -15.56 -5.55
N VAL A 108 -2.94 -14.91 -5.58
CA VAL A 108 -3.83 -14.79 -4.43
C VAL A 108 -5.23 -15.19 -4.82
N ASP A 109 -6.01 -15.61 -3.84
CA ASP A 109 -7.39 -16.06 -4.04
C ASP A 109 -8.39 -14.91 -4.02
N GLY A 110 -8.00 -13.78 -3.49
CA GLY A 110 -8.86 -12.60 -3.48
C GLY A 110 -8.13 -11.36 -3.00
N ILE A 111 -8.75 -10.21 -3.26
CA ILE A 111 -8.22 -8.90 -2.90
C ILE A 111 -9.33 -8.14 -2.17
N TYR A 112 -9.00 -7.65 -0.97
CA TYR A 112 -9.91 -6.82 -0.18
C TYR A 112 -9.46 -5.38 -0.21
N LEU A 113 -10.43 -4.50 -0.03
CA LEU A 113 -10.10 -3.11 0.20
C LEU A 113 -10.81 -2.60 1.44
N PHE A 114 -10.03 -1.97 2.31
CA PHE A 114 -10.57 -1.12 3.36
C PHE A 114 -10.12 0.30 3.04
N GLY A 115 -11.06 1.13 2.61
CA GLY A 115 -10.77 2.50 2.27
C GLY A 115 -12.04 3.32 2.41
N ASN A 116 -11.93 4.59 2.07
CA ASN A 116 -13.10 5.44 2.02
C ASN A 116 -13.88 5.19 0.72
N ASP A 117 -15.09 5.73 0.65
CA ASP A 117 -15.97 5.49 -0.48
C ASP A 117 -15.38 5.91 -1.82
N SER A 118 -14.55 6.95 -1.82
CA SER A 118 -13.94 7.43 -3.05
C SER A 118 -12.96 6.43 -3.65
N VAL A 119 -12.39 5.57 -2.82
CA VAL A 119 -11.47 4.52 -3.26
C VAL A 119 -12.25 3.30 -3.75
N LEU A 120 -13.37 3.00 -3.13
CA LEU A 120 -14.20 1.86 -3.50
C LEU A 120 -14.67 1.91 -4.95
N ASP A 121 -14.79 3.09 -5.53
CA ASP A 121 -15.17 3.26 -6.92
C ASP A 121 -14.24 2.58 -7.92
N TYR A 122 -13.01 2.31 -7.52
CA TYR A 122 -12.05 1.62 -8.38
C TYR A 122 -12.23 0.11 -8.43
N TYR A 123 -12.84 -0.48 -7.40
CA TYR A 123 -12.85 -1.93 -7.23
C TYR A 123 -13.57 -2.71 -8.30
N PRO A 124 -14.79 -2.29 -8.71
CA PRO A 124 -15.47 -3.02 -9.76
C PRO A 124 -14.72 -3.02 -11.07
N LYS A 125 -13.80 -2.09 -11.25
CA LYS A 125 -13.01 -1.98 -12.49
C LYS A 125 -11.85 -2.97 -12.52
N PHE A 126 -11.40 -3.41 -11.36
CA PHE A 126 -10.24 -4.28 -11.26
C PHE A 126 -10.58 -5.71 -10.85
N GLY A 127 -11.73 -5.88 -10.29
CA GLY A 127 -12.07 -7.12 -9.70
C GLY A 127 -13.15 -7.82 -10.21
#